data_3083e0b9e834768e0f2b3623f2dc0e97
#
_entry.id   3083e0b9e834768e0f2b3623f2dc0e97
#
_cell.length_a   1.000
_cell.length_b   1.000
_cell.length_c   1.000
_cell.angle_alpha   90.00
_cell.angle_beta   90.00
_cell.angle_gamma   90.00
#
_symmetry.space_group_name_H-M   'P 1'
#
loop_
_entity.id
_entity.type
_entity.pdbx_description
1 polymer ?
#
loop_
_entity_poly.entity_id
_entity_poly.type
_entity_poly.pdbx_seq_one_letter_code
_entity_poly.pdbx_strand_id
1 'polypeptide(L)'
;RSIVGYLKQVPKWRTIVIAGITPTQLILDASLPVQLVLLTLLGLSIVSWVMIFQRALVLSAASKGVLSFEHRFWSGMDLSQLYKEGSQMQKEDIPVVGMESIFRAGFKEFMRLRQQPTVDKEAVMEGAQRAMRVAYSREEEKLEKHLPFLATVASVSVYIGLFGTVIGIMNSFIGLASQAQVTMQVIAPDIAEALIATAMGLFVAIPAVVVYNRYTASVDNITGSYITFTDEFSSILHRQIHSE
;
A
#
# COMPACT_ATOMS: atom_id res chain seq x y z
N ARG A 1 49.57 -2.33 28.28
CA ARG A 1 49.45 -1.01 27.62
C ARG A 1 48.32 -1.17 26.62
N SER A 2 47.36 -0.71 26.88
CA SER A 2 45.98 -0.55 27.28
C SER A 2 45.13 -0.22 26.02
N ILE A 3 44.21 -1.18 25.75
CA ILE A 3 43.11 -1.10 24.75
C ILE A 3 42.20 0.13 25.01
N VAL A 4 42.29 0.75 26.18
CA VAL A 4 41.51 1.93 26.58
C VAL A 4 41.87 3.23 25.79
N GLY A 5 43.02 3.28 25.12
CA GLY A 5 43.43 4.44 24.29
C GLY A 5 42.75 4.50 22.92
N TYR A 6 42.28 3.39 22.37
CA TYR A 6 41.62 3.35 21.04
C TYR A 6 40.13 3.73 21.05
N LEU A 7 39.47 3.68 22.20
CA LEU A 7 38.06 4.03 22.34
C LEU A 7 37.77 5.53 22.48
N LYS A 8 38.80 6.37 22.49
CA LYS A 8 38.66 7.86 22.58
C LYS A 8 38.64 8.55 21.22
N GLN A 9 38.76 7.83 20.12
CA GLN A 9 38.60 8.38 18.75
C GLN A 9 37.37 7.86 18.05
N VAL A 10 36.25 7.71 18.78
CA VAL A 10 34.96 7.61 18.09
C VAL A 10 34.68 9.01 17.56
N PRO A 11 34.63 9.21 16.24
CA PRO A 11 34.29 10.50 15.70
C PRO A 11 32.90 10.86 16.24
N LYS A 12 32.84 11.98 16.96
CA LYS A 12 31.58 12.59 17.40
C LYS A 12 30.75 12.82 16.14
N TRP A 13 29.74 12.02 15.91
CA TRP A 13 28.67 12.25 14.93
C TRP A 13 27.83 13.49 15.28
N ARG A 14 28.31 14.26 16.26
CA ARG A 14 27.83 15.59 16.59
C ARG A 14 28.61 16.58 15.73
N THR A 15 27.89 17.19 14.83
CA THR A 15 28.33 18.30 13.99
C THR A 15 29.17 17.91 12.77
N ILE A 16 28.49 17.39 11.73
CA ILE A 16 28.89 17.75 10.38
C ILE A 16 28.40 19.20 10.16
N VAL A 17 28.98 20.12 10.91
CA VAL A 17 29.00 21.52 10.57
C VAL A 17 30.24 21.70 9.72
N ILE A 18 30.16 21.28 8.46
CA ILE A 18 31.15 21.72 7.48
C ILE A 18 30.89 23.21 7.31
N ALA A 19 31.76 24.01 7.91
CA ALA A 19 31.86 25.46 7.69
C ALA A 19 30.57 26.27 7.95
N GLY A 20 29.79 25.96 9.01
CA GLY A 20 28.63 26.78 9.38
C GLY A 20 27.39 26.62 8.50
N ILE A 21 27.38 25.74 7.48
CA ILE A 21 26.24 25.51 6.57
C ILE A 21 25.38 24.43 7.15
N THR A 22 24.16 24.76 7.53
CA THR A 22 23.16 23.77 7.99
C THR A 22 22.43 23.14 6.79
N PRO A 23 21.95 21.88 6.89
CA PRO A 23 21.17 21.27 5.81
C PRO A 23 19.93 22.08 5.41
N THR A 24 19.36 22.83 6.34
CA THR A 24 18.23 23.72 6.07
C THR A 24 18.62 24.93 5.23
N GLN A 25 19.82 25.48 5.42
CA GLN A 25 20.33 26.57 4.58
C GLN A 25 20.61 26.06 3.15
N LEU A 26 21.21 24.89 3.00
CA LEU A 26 21.41 24.29 1.68
C LEU A 26 20.10 24.09 0.90
N ILE A 27 18.99 23.77 1.59
CA ILE A 27 17.68 23.61 0.94
C ILE A 27 17.09 24.99 0.57
N LEU A 28 17.26 26.00 1.41
CA LEU A 28 16.71 27.34 1.18
C LEU A 28 17.49 28.15 0.13
N ASP A 29 18.79 27.94 0.07
CA ASP A 29 19.69 28.61 -0.88
C ASP A 29 19.77 27.85 -2.23
N ALA A 30 19.11 26.67 -2.31
CA ALA A 30 19.08 25.83 -3.49
C ALA A 30 18.52 26.58 -4.71
N SER A 31 19.00 26.19 -5.91
CA SER A 31 18.46 26.73 -7.15
C SER A 31 16.98 26.42 -7.31
N LEU A 32 16.19 27.31 -7.90
CA LEU A 32 14.74 27.14 -8.08
C LEU A 32 14.34 25.75 -8.65
N PRO A 33 15.00 25.18 -9.66
CA PRO A 33 14.67 23.84 -10.15
C PRO A 33 14.88 22.75 -9.09
N VAL A 34 15.95 22.83 -8.28
CA VAL A 34 16.21 21.86 -7.21
C VAL A 34 15.19 22.02 -6.08
N GLN A 35 14.81 23.24 -5.72
CA GLN A 35 13.73 23.49 -4.75
C GLN A 35 12.40 22.86 -5.19
N LEU A 36 12.03 22.98 -6.47
CA LEU A 36 10.83 22.36 -7.03
C LEU A 36 10.88 20.83 -6.95
N VAL A 37 12.04 20.23 -7.22
CA VAL A 37 12.25 18.77 -7.05
C VAL A 37 12.04 18.38 -5.58
N LEU A 38 12.64 19.09 -4.63
CA LEU A 38 12.51 18.79 -3.21
C LEU A 38 11.05 18.96 -2.71
N LEU A 39 10.35 20.00 -3.15
CA LEU A 39 8.93 20.20 -2.83
C LEU A 39 8.06 19.09 -3.39
N THR A 40 8.33 18.64 -4.62
CA THR A 40 7.62 17.50 -5.24
C THR A 40 7.83 16.23 -4.43
N LEU A 41 9.07 15.92 -4.06
CA LEU A 41 9.40 14.76 -3.22
C LEU A 41 8.74 14.83 -1.84
N LEU A 42 8.71 16.01 -1.23
CA LEU A 42 8.03 16.22 0.04
C LEU A 42 6.52 15.97 -0.08
N GLY A 43 5.89 16.48 -1.14
CA GLY A 43 4.47 16.24 -1.43
C GLY A 43 4.17 14.74 -1.62
N LEU A 44 4.98 14.05 -2.42
CA LEU A 44 4.87 12.60 -2.62
C LEU A 44 5.06 11.83 -1.30
N SER A 45 5.99 12.25 -0.46
CA SER A 45 6.22 11.66 0.85
C SER A 45 4.98 11.77 1.74
N ILE A 46 4.41 12.97 1.88
CA ILE A 46 3.23 13.19 2.73
C ILE A 46 2.05 12.33 2.25
N VAL A 47 1.75 12.37 0.94
CA VAL A 47 0.65 11.58 0.36
C VAL A 47 0.89 10.08 0.57
N SER A 48 2.13 9.60 0.35
CA SER A 48 2.52 8.21 0.57
C SER A 48 2.27 7.77 2.02
N TRP A 49 2.71 8.57 3.00
CA TRP A 49 2.48 8.24 4.41
C TRP A 49 0.99 8.19 4.79
N VAL A 50 0.18 9.13 4.30
CA VAL A 50 -1.28 9.09 4.50
C VAL A 50 -1.87 7.79 3.96
N MET A 51 -1.48 7.39 2.74
CA MET A 51 -1.96 6.14 2.14
C MET A 51 -1.47 4.91 2.89
N ILE A 52 -0.23 4.90 3.37
CA ILE A 52 0.32 3.82 4.19
C ILE A 52 -0.55 3.59 5.43
N PHE A 53 -0.83 4.64 6.19
CA PHE A 53 -1.65 4.51 7.41
C PHE A 53 -3.09 4.08 7.10
N GLN A 54 -3.72 4.66 6.07
CA GLN A 54 -5.07 4.25 5.66
C GLN A 54 -5.13 2.77 5.26
N ARG A 55 -4.15 2.30 4.48
CA ARG A 55 -4.09 0.89 4.04
C ARG A 55 -3.80 -0.06 5.19
N ALA A 56 -2.95 0.32 6.15
CA ALA A 56 -2.71 -0.48 7.35
C ALA A 56 -4.02 -0.80 8.09
N LEU A 57 -4.87 0.21 8.27
CA LEU A 57 -6.15 0.05 8.96
C LEU A 57 -7.11 -0.84 8.17
N VAL A 58 -7.23 -0.62 6.86
CA VAL A 58 -8.13 -1.40 6.00
C VAL A 58 -7.72 -2.87 5.95
N LEU A 59 -6.44 -3.17 5.72
CA LEU A 59 -5.95 -4.54 5.63
C LEU A 59 -6.02 -5.27 6.99
N SER A 60 -5.74 -4.56 8.08
CA SER A 60 -5.91 -5.12 9.43
C SER A 60 -7.37 -5.45 9.74
N ALA A 61 -8.30 -4.57 9.37
CA ALA A 61 -9.73 -4.82 9.53
C ALA A 61 -10.20 -5.99 8.65
N ALA A 62 -9.76 -6.07 7.39
CA ALA A 62 -10.11 -7.16 6.48
C ALA A 62 -9.61 -8.51 6.99
N SER A 63 -8.36 -8.60 7.44
CA SER A 63 -7.78 -9.83 7.98
C SER A 63 -8.54 -10.31 9.25
N LYS A 64 -8.89 -9.38 10.15
CA LYS A 64 -9.72 -9.72 11.32
C LYS A 64 -11.13 -10.15 10.90
N GLY A 65 -11.69 -9.53 9.87
CA GLY A 65 -12.98 -9.88 9.30
C GLY A 65 -13.03 -11.31 8.76
N VAL A 66 -11.96 -11.76 8.08
CA VAL A 66 -11.80 -13.16 7.64
C VAL A 66 -11.94 -14.11 8.82
N LEU A 67 -11.06 -13.96 9.82
CA LEU A 67 -11.04 -14.85 10.99
C LEU A 67 -12.37 -14.88 11.75
N SER A 68 -12.97 -13.70 11.92
CA SER A 68 -14.26 -13.57 12.63
C SER A 68 -15.39 -14.26 11.86
N PHE A 69 -15.43 -14.10 10.53
CA PHE A 69 -16.47 -14.71 9.71
C PHE A 69 -16.28 -16.22 9.58
N GLU A 70 -15.07 -16.71 9.36
CA GLU A 70 -14.76 -18.15 9.34
C GLU A 70 -15.19 -18.83 10.64
N HIS A 71 -14.86 -18.24 11.79
CA HIS A 71 -15.26 -18.81 13.07
C HIS A 71 -16.79 -18.91 13.20
N ARG A 72 -17.55 -17.91 12.76
CA ARG A 72 -19.03 -17.96 12.77
C ARG A 72 -19.56 -18.99 11.78
N PHE A 73 -19.01 -19.04 10.58
CA PHE A 73 -19.43 -19.95 9.52
C PHE A 73 -19.25 -21.42 9.93
N TRP A 74 -18.11 -21.76 10.52
CA TRP A 74 -17.78 -23.11 10.95
C TRP A 74 -18.32 -23.49 12.34
N SER A 75 -19.03 -22.61 13.03
CA SER A 75 -19.65 -22.90 14.33
C SER A 75 -20.87 -23.84 14.24
N GLY A 76 -21.27 -24.27 13.04
CA GLY A 76 -22.45 -25.12 12.84
C GLY A 76 -23.78 -24.36 12.77
N MET A 77 -23.73 -23.02 12.66
CA MET A 77 -24.93 -22.19 12.49
C MET A 77 -25.61 -22.47 11.15
N ASP A 78 -26.95 -22.43 11.12
CA ASP A 78 -27.70 -22.55 9.86
C ASP A 78 -27.36 -21.37 8.93
N LEU A 79 -27.10 -21.69 7.63
CA LEU A 79 -26.77 -20.69 6.60
C LEU A 79 -27.84 -19.60 6.49
N SER A 80 -29.12 -19.96 6.66
CA SER A 80 -30.23 -19.00 6.63
C SER A 80 -30.20 -18.05 7.82
N GLN A 81 -29.78 -18.52 9.01
CA GLN A 81 -29.62 -17.68 10.19
C GLN A 81 -28.43 -16.72 10.02
N LEU A 82 -27.28 -17.21 9.55
CA LEU A 82 -26.10 -16.42 9.27
C LEU A 82 -26.39 -15.30 8.24
N TYR A 83 -27.20 -15.63 7.21
CA TYR A 83 -27.63 -14.63 6.23
C TYR A 83 -28.55 -13.57 6.83
N LYS A 84 -29.47 -13.94 7.75
CA LYS A 84 -30.38 -13.01 8.42
C LYS A 84 -29.63 -12.06 9.35
N GLU A 85 -28.66 -12.56 10.13
CA GLU A 85 -27.81 -11.74 11.00
C GLU A 85 -27.08 -10.66 10.21
N GLY A 86 -26.41 -11.02 9.12
CA GLY A 86 -25.76 -10.04 8.26
C GLY A 86 -26.75 -9.06 7.59
N SER A 87 -28.02 -9.45 7.39
CA SER A 87 -29.06 -8.55 6.86
C SER A 87 -29.51 -7.53 7.89
N GLN A 88 -29.47 -7.88 9.18
CA GLN A 88 -29.73 -6.93 10.27
C GLN A 88 -28.60 -5.92 10.39
N MET A 89 -27.33 -6.36 10.35
CA MET A 89 -26.17 -5.48 10.35
C MET A 89 -26.22 -4.43 9.22
N GLN A 90 -26.64 -4.85 8.03
CA GLN A 90 -26.80 -3.94 6.89
C GLN A 90 -27.91 -2.91 7.09
N LYS A 91 -28.99 -3.23 7.83
CA LYS A 91 -30.05 -2.28 8.19
C LYS A 91 -29.59 -1.25 9.24
N GLU A 92 -28.58 -1.61 10.03
CA GLU A 92 -27.96 -0.76 11.05
C GLU A 92 -26.77 0.04 10.48
N ASP A 93 -26.67 0.18 9.15
CA ASP A 93 -25.57 0.89 8.43
C ASP A 93 -24.17 0.31 8.71
N ILE A 94 -24.07 -0.93 9.18
CA ILE A 94 -22.77 -1.63 9.33
C ILE A 94 -22.40 -2.22 7.96
N PRO A 95 -21.29 -1.79 7.35
CA PRO A 95 -20.91 -2.27 6.04
C PRO A 95 -20.53 -3.75 6.08
N VAL A 96 -21.24 -4.56 5.31
CA VAL A 96 -20.88 -5.96 5.08
C VAL A 96 -19.78 -6.00 4.02
N VAL A 97 -18.61 -6.44 4.42
CA VAL A 97 -17.39 -6.42 3.60
C VAL A 97 -16.65 -7.77 3.66
N GLY A 98 -15.77 -7.98 2.71
CA GLY A 98 -14.90 -9.13 2.68
C GLY A 98 -15.63 -10.45 2.46
N MET A 99 -15.24 -11.49 3.17
CA MET A 99 -15.75 -12.85 3.04
C MET A 99 -17.28 -12.94 3.26
N GLU A 100 -17.80 -12.17 4.20
CA GLU A 100 -19.25 -12.11 4.46
C GLU A 100 -20.03 -11.55 3.26
N SER A 101 -19.47 -10.57 2.54
CA SER A 101 -20.06 -10.04 1.30
C SER A 101 -20.16 -11.11 0.22
N ILE A 102 -19.13 -11.94 0.07
CA ILE A 102 -19.07 -13.05 -0.88
C ILE A 102 -20.12 -14.11 -0.53
N PHE A 103 -20.15 -14.54 0.73
CA PHE A 103 -21.16 -15.48 1.24
C PHE A 103 -22.58 -15.00 0.92
N ARG A 104 -22.87 -13.75 1.26
CA ARG A 104 -24.22 -13.19 1.06
C ARG A 104 -24.62 -13.10 -0.40
N ALA A 105 -23.68 -12.73 -1.28
CA ALA A 105 -23.95 -12.67 -2.71
C ALA A 105 -24.30 -14.06 -3.26
N GLY A 106 -23.51 -15.08 -2.93
CA GLY A 106 -23.75 -16.47 -3.35
C GLY A 106 -25.03 -17.03 -2.77
N PHE A 107 -25.23 -16.90 -1.45
CA PHE A 107 -26.42 -17.47 -0.79
C PHE A 107 -27.72 -16.80 -1.25
N LYS A 108 -27.72 -15.48 -1.43
CA LYS A 108 -28.88 -14.75 -1.96
C LYS A 108 -29.27 -15.25 -3.34
N GLU A 109 -28.31 -15.43 -4.23
CA GLU A 109 -28.55 -15.87 -5.60
C GLU A 109 -28.99 -17.34 -5.62
N PHE A 110 -28.37 -18.20 -4.81
CA PHE A 110 -28.77 -19.59 -4.62
C PHE A 110 -30.23 -19.70 -4.18
N MET A 111 -30.65 -18.97 -3.15
CA MET A 111 -32.02 -18.97 -2.65
C MET A 111 -33.01 -18.42 -3.69
N ARG A 112 -32.62 -17.40 -4.45
CA ARG A 112 -33.44 -16.79 -5.49
C ARG A 112 -33.75 -17.77 -6.63
N LEU A 113 -32.72 -18.45 -7.14
CA LEU A 113 -32.83 -19.36 -8.27
C LEU A 113 -33.51 -20.66 -7.87
N ARG A 114 -33.25 -21.20 -6.67
CA ARG A 114 -33.90 -22.40 -6.15
C ARG A 114 -35.42 -22.26 -6.03
N GLN A 115 -35.96 -21.05 -5.82
CA GLN A 115 -37.41 -20.81 -5.78
C GLN A 115 -38.08 -20.86 -7.15
N GLN A 116 -37.31 -20.92 -8.24
CA GLN A 116 -37.82 -20.95 -9.59
C GLN A 116 -37.96 -22.40 -10.06
N PRO A 117 -39.17 -22.94 -10.27
CA PRO A 117 -39.38 -24.37 -10.56
C PRO A 117 -38.89 -24.82 -11.94
N THR A 118 -38.56 -23.87 -12.81
CA THR A 118 -38.09 -24.13 -14.18
C THR A 118 -36.55 -24.13 -14.32
N VAL A 119 -35.82 -23.82 -13.25
CA VAL A 119 -34.35 -23.69 -13.28
C VAL A 119 -33.71 -25.01 -12.85
N ASP A 120 -32.81 -25.51 -13.68
CA ASP A 120 -32.04 -26.72 -13.39
C ASP A 120 -31.07 -26.51 -12.20
N LYS A 121 -30.81 -27.59 -11.45
CA LYS A 121 -29.90 -27.57 -10.29
C LYS A 121 -28.49 -27.05 -10.65
N GLU A 122 -27.99 -27.43 -11.81
CA GLU A 122 -26.71 -26.93 -12.35
C GLU A 122 -26.74 -25.44 -12.58
N ALA A 123 -27.82 -24.89 -13.16
CA ALA A 123 -27.95 -23.45 -13.40
C ALA A 123 -28.06 -22.64 -12.09
N VAL A 124 -28.68 -23.23 -11.04
CA VAL A 124 -28.69 -22.63 -9.70
C VAL A 124 -27.27 -22.49 -9.14
N MET A 125 -26.46 -23.55 -9.26
CA MET A 125 -25.08 -23.56 -8.80
C MET A 125 -24.21 -22.61 -9.58
N GLU A 126 -24.31 -22.58 -10.92
CA GLU A 126 -23.60 -21.66 -11.78
C GLU A 126 -23.92 -20.18 -11.42
N GLY A 127 -25.21 -19.90 -11.20
CA GLY A 127 -25.65 -18.56 -10.78
C GLY A 127 -25.05 -18.12 -9.46
N ALA A 128 -25.08 -19.00 -8.45
CA ALA A 128 -24.48 -18.73 -7.15
C ALA A 128 -22.97 -18.49 -7.24
N GLN A 129 -22.24 -19.33 -7.98
CA GLN A 129 -20.81 -19.17 -8.20
C GLN A 129 -20.46 -17.87 -8.93
N ARG A 130 -21.26 -17.49 -9.95
CA ARG A 130 -21.10 -16.23 -10.66
C ARG A 130 -21.30 -15.04 -9.73
N ALA A 131 -22.30 -15.08 -8.85
CA ALA A 131 -22.56 -14.04 -7.87
C ALA A 131 -21.39 -13.89 -6.86
N MET A 132 -20.86 -15.03 -6.37
CA MET A 132 -19.68 -15.03 -5.50
C MET A 132 -18.45 -14.47 -6.19
N ARG A 133 -18.19 -14.85 -7.44
CA ARG A 133 -17.05 -14.32 -8.23
C ARG A 133 -17.12 -12.81 -8.42
N VAL A 134 -18.31 -12.28 -8.71
CA VAL A 134 -18.49 -10.82 -8.84
C VAL A 134 -18.27 -10.11 -7.50
N ALA A 135 -18.75 -10.69 -6.40
CA ALA A 135 -18.52 -10.13 -5.07
C ALA A 135 -17.03 -10.18 -4.68
N TYR A 136 -16.35 -11.31 -4.96
CA TYR A 136 -14.92 -11.46 -4.77
C TYR A 136 -14.12 -10.37 -5.49
N SER A 137 -14.36 -10.19 -6.79
CA SER A 137 -13.63 -9.19 -7.58
C SER A 137 -13.80 -7.77 -7.03
N ARG A 138 -14.99 -7.44 -6.53
CA ARG A 138 -15.22 -6.14 -5.88
C ARG A 138 -14.50 -5.98 -4.55
N GLU A 139 -14.40 -7.03 -3.76
CA GLU A 139 -13.65 -6.99 -2.48
C GLU A 139 -12.14 -6.94 -2.73
N GLU A 140 -11.63 -7.68 -3.71
CA GLU A 140 -10.24 -7.62 -4.16
C GLU A 140 -9.86 -6.20 -4.61
N GLU A 141 -10.65 -5.57 -5.48
CA GLU A 141 -10.44 -4.18 -5.93
C GLU A 141 -10.36 -3.20 -4.75
N LYS A 142 -11.19 -3.38 -3.71
CA LYS A 142 -11.12 -2.55 -2.49
C LYS A 142 -9.82 -2.75 -1.72
N LEU A 143 -9.31 -3.98 -1.66
CA LEU A 143 -8.05 -4.30 -0.98
C LEU A 143 -6.84 -3.77 -1.74
N GLU A 144 -6.85 -3.82 -3.06
CA GLU A 144 -5.76 -3.33 -3.92
C GLU A 144 -5.73 -1.81 -4.07
N LYS A 145 -6.84 -1.15 -3.77
CA LYS A 145 -6.97 0.30 -3.92
C LYS A 145 -5.77 1.03 -3.29
N HIS A 146 -5.16 1.96 -4.03
CA HIS A 146 -3.97 2.76 -3.66
C HIS A 146 -2.62 2.01 -3.64
N LEU A 147 -2.56 0.69 -3.77
CA LEU A 147 -1.28 -0.02 -3.89
C LEU A 147 -0.51 0.39 -5.17
N PRO A 148 -1.15 0.54 -6.35
CA PRO A 148 -0.46 1.01 -7.55
C PRO A 148 0.19 2.39 -7.38
N PHE A 149 -0.42 3.28 -6.59
CA PHE A 149 0.18 4.57 -6.28
C PHE A 149 1.45 4.43 -5.45
N LEU A 150 1.47 3.58 -4.41
CA LEU A 150 2.67 3.32 -3.62
C LEU A 150 3.79 2.73 -4.47
N ALA A 151 3.48 1.82 -5.40
CA ALA A 151 4.43 1.28 -6.36
C ALA A 151 5.02 2.39 -7.25
N THR A 152 4.17 3.31 -7.71
CA THR A 152 4.59 4.46 -8.52
C THR A 152 5.50 5.39 -7.72
N VAL A 153 5.14 5.74 -6.48
CA VAL A 153 6.00 6.57 -5.60
C VAL A 153 7.34 5.89 -5.38
N ALA A 154 7.34 4.57 -5.10
CA ALA A 154 8.57 3.79 -4.87
C ALA A 154 9.54 3.85 -6.06
N SER A 155 9.03 3.78 -7.28
CA SER A 155 9.86 3.81 -8.50
C SER A 155 10.20 5.23 -8.95
N VAL A 156 9.24 6.14 -8.97
CA VAL A 156 9.39 7.48 -9.58
C VAL A 156 10.21 8.42 -8.71
N SER A 157 10.11 8.30 -7.36
CA SER A 157 10.83 9.22 -6.45
C SER A 157 12.35 9.15 -6.61
N VAL A 158 12.91 7.98 -6.95
CA VAL A 158 14.34 7.81 -7.22
C VAL A 158 14.75 8.61 -8.46
N TYR A 159 13.94 8.53 -9.53
CA TYR A 159 14.23 9.27 -10.77
C TYR A 159 14.06 10.78 -10.60
N ILE A 160 13.08 11.23 -9.82
CA ILE A 160 12.91 12.65 -9.48
C ILE A 160 14.13 13.15 -8.70
N GLY A 161 14.62 12.38 -7.72
CA GLY A 161 15.83 12.70 -6.98
C GLY A 161 17.07 12.78 -7.88
N LEU A 162 17.25 11.78 -8.75
CA LEU A 162 18.35 11.78 -9.72
C LEU A 162 18.27 12.96 -10.70
N PHE A 163 17.07 13.29 -11.18
CA PHE A 163 16.85 14.47 -12.01
C PHE A 163 17.30 15.77 -11.29
N GLY A 164 16.98 15.90 -10.01
CA GLY A 164 17.46 17.01 -9.18
C GLY A 164 18.99 17.09 -9.14
N THR A 165 19.67 15.95 -9.01
CA THR A 165 21.14 15.90 -9.02
C THR A 165 21.71 16.36 -10.35
N VAL A 166 21.16 15.89 -11.46
CA VAL A 166 21.62 16.27 -12.82
C VAL A 166 21.48 17.78 -13.03
N ILE A 167 20.33 18.36 -12.67
CA ILE A 167 20.10 19.80 -12.81
C ILE A 167 21.00 20.61 -11.88
N GLY A 168 21.18 20.19 -10.63
CA GLY A 168 22.04 20.88 -9.67
C GLY A 168 23.50 20.93 -10.15
N ILE A 169 24.04 19.78 -10.57
CA ILE A 169 25.41 19.72 -11.13
C ILE A 169 25.52 20.55 -12.42
N MET A 170 24.53 20.47 -13.30
CA MET A 170 24.52 21.30 -14.53
C MET A 170 24.57 22.78 -14.20
N ASN A 171 23.78 23.26 -13.25
CA ASN A 171 23.79 24.66 -12.83
C ASN A 171 25.13 25.07 -12.23
N SER A 172 25.78 24.21 -11.43
CA SER A 172 27.12 24.44 -10.90
C SER A 172 28.13 24.69 -12.03
N PHE A 173 28.13 23.86 -13.06
CA PHE A 173 29.02 24.02 -14.22
C PHE A 173 28.73 25.28 -15.05
N ILE A 174 27.47 25.66 -15.22
CA ILE A 174 27.08 26.88 -15.91
C ILE A 174 27.57 28.10 -15.13
N GLY A 175 27.44 28.11 -13.80
CA GLY A 175 27.94 29.18 -12.93
C GLY A 175 29.45 29.34 -13.01
N LEU A 176 30.20 28.23 -13.18
CA LEU A 176 31.63 28.23 -13.34
C LEU A 176 32.11 28.89 -14.65
N ALA A 177 31.37 28.72 -15.72
CA ALA A 177 31.75 29.26 -17.04
C ALA A 177 31.87 30.80 -17.05
N SER A 178 31.28 31.48 -16.05
CA SER A 178 31.29 32.93 -15.90
C SER A 178 32.39 33.45 -14.95
N GLN A 179 33.20 32.58 -14.30
CA GLN A 179 34.19 32.95 -13.30
C GLN A 179 35.62 32.76 -13.79
N ALA A 180 36.46 33.78 -13.60
CA ALA A 180 37.86 33.75 -14.02
C ALA A 180 38.77 32.84 -13.18
N GLN A 181 38.38 32.54 -11.93
CA GLN A 181 39.06 31.59 -11.05
C GLN A 181 38.06 30.70 -10.34
N VAL A 182 38.22 29.41 -10.52
CA VAL A 182 37.37 28.37 -9.94
C VAL A 182 38.09 27.75 -8.76
N THR A 183 37.48 27.80 -7.57
CA THR A 183 37.97 27.07 -6.40
C THR A 183 36.94 26.02 -5.95
N MET A 184 37.39 24.91 -5.35
CA MET A 184 36.54 23.91 -4.78
C MET A 184 35.54 24.44 -3.73
N GLN A 185 35.90 25.52 -3.08
CA GLN A 185 35.05 26.20 -2.06
C GLN A 185 33.78 26.81 -2.67
N VAL A 186 33.82 27.18 -3.96
CA VAL A 186 32.66 27.73 -4.67
C VAL A 186 31.72 26.63 -5.16
N ILE A 187 32.27 25.48 -5.56
CA ILE A 187 31.49 24.39 -6.19
C ILE A 187 30.91 23.42 -5.15
N ALA A 188 31.61 23.19 -4.05
CA ALA A 188 31.24 22.16 -3.09
C ALA A 188 29.81 22.31 -2.51
N PRO A 189 29.31 23.54 -2.22
CA PRO A 189 27.90 23.70 -1.77
C PRO A 189 26.89 23.26 -2.79
N ASP A 190 27.03 23.63 -4.07
CA ASP A 190 26.07 23.30 -5.12
C ASP A 190 26.02 21.80 -5.41
N ILE A 191 27.18 21.12 -5.38
CA ILE A 191 27.26 19.67 -5.51
C ILE A 191 26.60 18.99 -4.29
N ALA A 192 26.83 19.49 -3.08
CA ALA A 192 26.21 18.95 -1.88
C ALA A 192 24.67 19.09 -1.93
N GLU A 193 24.17 20.22 -2.40
CA GLU A 193 22.75 20.47 -2.64
C GLU A 193 22.16 19.47 -3.63
N ALA A 194 22.82 19.26 -4.75
CA ALA A 194 22.40 18.28 -5.75
C ALA A 194 22.30 16.86 -5.14
N LEU A 195 23.29 16.44 -4.36
CA LEU A 195 23.30 15.13 -3.70
C LEU A 195 22.15 14.96 -2.68
N ILE A 196 21.73 16.05 -2.01
CA ILE A 196 20.57 16.03 -1.11
C ILE A 196 19.30 15.66 -1.88
N ALA A 197 19.11 16.13 -3.10
CA ALA A 197 17.95 15.78 -3.91
C ALA A 197 17.84 14.25 -4.15
N THR A 198 18.94 13.59 -4.48
CA THR A 198 18.97 12.13 -4.63
C THR A 198 18.73 11.42 -3.29
N ALA A 199 19.34 11.88 -2.21
CA ALA A 199 19.11 11.31 -0.88
C ALA A 199 17.63 11.41 -0.46
N MET A 200 16.97 12.52 -0.75
CA MET A 200 15.54 12.72 -0.49
C MET A 200 14.68 11.83 -1.38
N GLY A 201 15.04 11.63 -2.65
CA GLY A 201 14.36 10.67 -3.53
C GLY A 201 14.37 9.25 -2.97
N LEU A 202 15.52 8.79 -2.48
CA LEU A 202 15.67 7.50 -1.82
C LEU A 202 14.92 7.43 -0.49
N PHE A 203 14.93 8.49 0.31
CA PHE A 203 14.22 8.56 1.57
C PHE A 203 12.69 8.39 1.39
N VAL A 204 12.13 8.90 0.30
CA VAL A 204 10.71 8.73 -0.05
C VAL A 204 10.46 7.33 -0.63
N ALA A 205 11.33 6.83 -1.49
CA ALA A 205 11.14 5.57 -2.20
C ALA A 205 11.23 4.34 -1.28
N ILE A 206 12.19 4.30 -0.36
CA ILE A 206 12.45 3.13 0.48
C ILE A 206 11.24 2.72 1.33
N PRO A 207 10.61 3.61 2.12
CA PRO A 207 9.40 3.23 2.85
C PRO A 207 8.26 2.79 1.93
N ALA A 208 8.08 3.47 0.79
CA ALA A 208 7.02 3.17 -0.15
C ALA A 208 7.14 1.76 -0.74
N VAL A 209 8.34 1.33 -1.16
CA VAL A 209 8.57 -0.01 -1.71
C VAL A 209 8.41 -1.10 -0.66
N VAL A 210 8.95 -0.89 0.55
CA VAL A 210 8.84 -1.86 1.64
C VAL A 210 7.38 -2.10 2.01
N VAL A 211 6.60 -1.03 2.13
CA VAL A 211 5.19 -1.12 2.51
C VAL A 211 4.35 -1.68 1.36
N TYR A 212 4.61 -1.27 0.12
CA TYR A 212 3.94 -1.83 -1.05
C TYR A 212 4.08 -3.36 -1.09
N ASN A 213 5.30 -3.88 -0.99
CA ASN A 213 5.55 -5.32 -1.01
C ASN A 213 4.84 -6.05 0.14
N ARG A 214 4.86 -5.48 1.34
CA ARG A 214 4.19 -6.06 2.50
C ARG A 214 2.66 -6.07 2.35
N TYR A 215 2.08 -5.01 1.81
CA TYR A 215 0.63 -4.91 1.64
C TYR A 215 0.14 -5.78 0.50
N THR A 216 0.88 -5.89 -0.60
CA THR A 216 0.58 -6.84 -1.68
C THR A 216 0.51 -8.26 -1.14
N ALA A 217 1.52 -8.71 -0.40
CA ALA A 217 1.50 -10.02 0.23
C ALA A 217 0.33 -10.21 1.22
N SER A 218 -0.08 -9.14 1.91
CA SER A 218 -1.26 -9.20 2.80
C SER A 218 -2.57 -9.32 2.01
N VAL A 219 -2.69 -8.62 0.88
CA VAL A 219 -3.84 -8.75 -0.03
C VAL A 219 -3.92 -10.15 -0.57
N ASP A 220 -2.81 -10.70 -1.09
CA ASP A 220 -2.73 -12.06 -1.63
C ASP A 220 -3.19 -13.11 -0.59
N ASN A 221 -2.79 -12.98 0.66
CA ASN A 221 -3.21 -13.86 1.74
C ASN A 221 -4.72 -13.76 2.02
N ILE A 222 -5.28 -12.54 2.07
CA ILE A 222 -6.70 -12.30 2.32
C ILE A 222 -7.55 -12.84 1.15
N THR A 223 -7.16 -12.54 -0.08
CA THR A 223 -7.87 -12.98 -1.28
C THR A 223 -7.74 -14.50 -1.48
N GLY A 224 -6.60 -15.10 -1.12
CA GLY A 224 -6.44 -16.55 -1.04
C GLY A 224 -7.46 -17.21 -0.10
N SER A 225 -7.67 -16.61 1.09
CA SER A 225 -8.72 -17.09 2.01
C SER A 225 -10.13 -16.96 1.42
N TYR A 226 -10.40 -15.88 0.66
CA TYR A 226 -11.69 -15.73 -0.02
C TYR A 226 -11.93 -16.80 -1.08
N ILE A 227 -10.91 -17.16 -1.85
CA ILE A 227 -11.00 -18.23 -2.87
C ILE A 227 -11.29 -19.57 -2.20
N THR A 228 -10.49 -19.94 -1.19
CA THR A 228 -10.69 -21.18 -0.44
C THR A 228 -12.10 -21.26 0.13
N PHE A 229 -12.56 -20.19 0.78
CA PHE A 229 -13.94 -20.12 1.29
C PHE A 229 -14.98 -20.29 0.19
N THR A 230 -14.80 -19.67 -0.98
CA THR A 230 -15.74 -19.76 -2.10
C THR A 230 -15.89 -21.20 -2.60
N ASP A 231 -14.78 -21.95 -2.66
CA ASP A 231 -14.78 -23.36 -3.08
C ASP A 231 -15.44 -24.27 -2.05
N GLU A 232 -15.14 -24.06 -0.76
CA GLU A 232 -15.78 -24.81 0.35
C GLU A 232 -17.28 -24.54 0.41
N PHE A 233 -17.67 -23.27 0.30
CA PHE A 233 -19.07 -22.87 0.31
C PHE A 233 -19.84 -23.42 -0.92
N SER A 234 -19.23 -23.39 -2.10
CA SER A 234 -19.80 -24.02 -3.29
C SER A 234 -20.07 -25.51 -3.09
N SER A 235 -19.13 -26.21 -2.44
CA SER A 235 -19.27 -27.63 -2.11
C SER A 235 -20.43 -27.90 -1.14
N ILE A 236 -20.66 -27.00 -0.18
CA ILE A 236 -21.79 -27.07 0.75
C ILE A 236 -23.13 -26.87 0.01
N LEU A 237 -23.21 -25.83 -0.81
CA LEU A 237 -24.42 -25.55 -1.61
C LEU A 237 -24.76 -26.69 -2.58
N HIS A 238 -23.74 -27.30 -3.21
CA HIS A 238 -23.90 -28.44 -4.09
C HIS A 238 -24.48 -29.64 -3.35
N ARG A 239 -23.98 -29.94 -2.15
CA ARG A 239 -24.60 -31.02 -1.33
C ARG A 239 -26.02 -30.69 -0.93
N GLN A 240 -26.32 -29.46 -0.55
CA GLN A 240 -27.64 -29.06 -0.11
C GLN A 240 -28.70 -29.18 -1.24
N ILE A 241 -28.34 -28.85 -2.49
CA ILE A 241 -29.29 -28.93 -3.63
C ILE A 241 -29.52 -30.35 -4.08
N HIS A 242 -28.62 -31.32 -3.80
CA HIS A 242 -28.75 -32.73 -4.18
C HIS A 242 -29.29 -33.60 -3.05
N SER A 243 -29.35 -33.12 -1.82
CA SER A 243 -29.90 -33.86 -0.67
C SER A 243 -31.44 -33.76 -0.55
N GLU A 244 -32.06 -32.93 -1.37
CA GLU A 244 -33.52 -32.78 -1.53
C GLU A 244 -33.96 -33.36 -2.86
#